data_803acfc765b364842b7033429eec078b
#
_entry.id   803acfc765b364842b7033429eec078b
#
_cell.length_a   1.000
_cell.length_b   1.000
_cell.length_c   1.000
_cell.angle_alpha   90.00
_cell.angle_beta   90.00
_cell.angle_gamma   90.00
#
_symmetry.space_group_name_H-M   'P 1'
#
loop_
_entity.id
_entity.type
_entity.pdbx_description
1 polymer ?
#
loop_
_entity_poly.entity_id
_entity_poly.type
_entity_poly.pdbx_seq_one_letter_code
_entity_poly.pdbx_strand_id
1 'polypeptide(L)'
;QMCIRDRMYLEVNNRKKYYLSGEWQYKMSVSSENYDFIELVPNVYPAMLYNSMINPLTRLPIKGAIWYQGENNAPRAYDYKTLFPALIKDWRSRWGYDFPFYWVQLANYMAKDDTPQESDWAELRQAQSLALELPRTGQAVITDIGDANDIHPRNKQDVGLRLALIALNREYGRDSLICSGPTFSGMEIVGNRVVVSFDHAAVSYTHLRAHETSQDL
;
A
#
# COMPACT_ATOMS: atom_id res chain seq x y z
N GLN A 1 0.87 -7.36 -19.62
CA GLN A 1 2.32 -7.18 -19.89
C GLN A 1 2.75 -5.88 -19.27
N MET A 2 3.36 -5.91 -18.08
CA MET A 2 4.03 -4.73 -17.51
C MET A 2 5.32 -4.53 -18.29
N CYS A 3 5.37 -3.51 -19.14
CA CYS A 3 6.61 -3.03 -19.72
C CYS A 3 7.39 -2.23 -18.67
N ILE A 4 8.29 -2.88 -17.97
CA ILE A 4 9.32 -2.18 -17.19
C ILE A 4 10.33 -1.64 -18.21
N ARG A 5 10.17 -0.35 -18.58
CA ARG A 5 11.09 0.32 -19.51
C ARG A 5 12.39 0.80 -18.85
N ASP A 6 12.44 0.83 -17.53
CA ASP A 6 13.60 1.30 -16.81
C ASP A 6 14.54 0.13 -16.48
N ARG A 7 15.81 0.32 -16.79
CA ARG A 7 16.84 -0.67 -16.54
C ARG A 7 17.09 -0.78 -15.04
N MET A 8 16.53 -1.80 -14.39
CA MET A 8 16.89 -2.13 -13.01
C MET A 8 18.37 -2.52 -12.95
N TYR A 9 19.06 -2.06 -11.92
CA TYR A 9 20.43 -2.43 -11.66
C TYR A 9 20.69 -2.54 -10.16
N LEU A 10 21.68 -3.34 -9.80
CA LEU A 10 22.30 -3.35 -8.48
C LEU A 10 23.56 -2.49 -8.52
N GLU A 11 23.69 -1.55 -7.59
CA GLU A 11 24.88 -0.76 -7.41
C GLU A 11 25.65 -1.24 -6.18
N VAL A 12 26.91 -1.64 -6.38
CA VAL A 12 27.76 -2.12 -5.30
C VAL A 12 28.84 -1.10 -5.03
N ASN A 13 28.95 -0.64 -3.78
CA ASN A 13 29.96 0.30 -3.31
C ASN A 13 30.04 1.62 -4.10
N ASN A 14 28.91 2.15 -4.56
CA ASN A 14 28.80 3.39 -5.36
C ASN A 14 29.69 3.44 -6.60
N ARG A 15 30.15 2.30 -7.14
CA ARG A 15 31.13 2.27 -8.25
C ARG A 15 30.74 1.33 -9.38
N LYS A 16 29.98 0.29 -9.15
CA LYS A 16 29.71 -0.70 -10.19
C LYS A 16 28.21 -1.01 -10.26
N LYS A 17 27.63 -0.76 -11.44
CA LYS A 17 26.24 -1.07 -11.75
C LYS A 17 26.14 -2.42 -12.46
N TYR A 18 25.34 -3.32 -11.92
CA TYR A 18 24.98 -4.59 -12.54
C TYR A 18 23.55 -4.49 -13.03
N TYR A 19 23.37 -4.42 -14.33
CA TYR A 19 22.04 -4.35 -14.91
C TYR A 19 21.33 -5.70 -14.77
N LEU A 20 20.08 -5.64 -14.30
CA LEU A 20 19.24 -6.83 -14.11
C LEU A 20 18.38 -7.13 -15.35
N SER A 21 18.53 -6.35 -16.41
CA SER A 21 17.91 -6.60 -17.71
C SER A 21 18.75 -7.59 -18.52
N GLY A 22 18.14 -8.56 -19.17
CA GLY A 22 18.82 -9.56 -19.98
C GLY A 22 18.20 -10.94 -19.83
N GLU A 23 18.95 -11.96 -20.23
CA GLU A 23 18.55 -13.35 -20.09
C GLU A 23 18.78 -13.83 -18.65
N TRP A 24 17.75 -14.41 -18.06
CA TRP A 24 17.79 -15.00 -16.72
C TRP A 24 17.64 -16.51 -16.85
N GLN A 25 18.46 -17.24 -16.09
CA GLN A 25 18.28 -18.68 -15.95
C GLN A 25 17.30 -18.94 -14.82
N TYR A 26 16.31 -19.77 -15.07
CA TYR A 26 15.40 -20.27 -14.06
C TYR A 26 15.44 -21.80 -14.06
N LYS A 27 15.15 -22.38 -12.90
CA LYS A 27 15.01 -23.83 -12.75
C LYS A 27 13.69 -24.11 -12.06
N MET A 28 12.83 -24.87 -12.70
CA MET A 28 11.64 -25.40 -12.03
C MET A 28 12.08 -26.44 -11.00
N SER A 29 11.67 -26.27 -9.77
CA SER A 29 11.95 -27.20 -8.68
C SER A 29 10.93 -28.35 -8.64
N VAL A 30 9.70 -28.09 -9.10
CA VAL A 30 8.59 -29.05 -9.13
C VAL A 30 7.80 -28.79 -10.42
N SER A 31 7.38 -29.85 -11.12
CA SER A 31 6.47 -29.77 -12.26
C SER A 31 5.30 -30.73 -12.07
N SER A 32 4.13 -30.38 -12.61
CA SER A 32 2.93 -31.22 -12.55
C SER A 32 3.09 -32.57 -13.27
N GLU A 33 4.06 -32.70 -14.16
CA GLU A 33 4.34 -33.94 -14.89
C GLU A 33 4.88 -35.07 -13.97
N ASN A 34 5.44 -34.70 -12.82
CA ASN A 34 6.08 -35.62 -11.87
C ASN A 34 5.22 -35.95 -10.66
N TYR A 35 4.05 -35.32 -10.53
CA TYR A 35 3.17 -35.48 -9.39
C TYR A 35 1.70 -35.33 -9.81
N ASP A 36 0.83 -36.19 -9.28
CA ASP A 36 -0.64 -36.02 -9.37
C ASP A 36 -1.06 -34.84 -8.47
N PHE A 37 -0.83 -33.62 -8.93
CA PHE A 37 -1.34 -32.46 -8.24
C PHE A 37 -2.84 -32.35 -8.47
N ILE A 38 -3.62 -32.40 -7.41
CA ILE A 38 -4.94 -31.78 -7.41
C ILE A 38 -4.68 -30.31 -7.74
N GLU A 39 -5.35 -29.79 -8.75
CA GLU A 39 -5.21 -28.42 -9.25
C GLU A 39 -5.71 -27.41 -8.19
N LEU A 40 -4.87 -27.16 -7.20
CA LEU A 40 -5.17 -26.28 -6.10
C LEU A 40 -4.51 -24.93 -6.39
N VAL A 41 -5.35 -23.95 -6.64
CA VAL A 41 -4.86 -22.58 -6.85
C VAL A 41 -4.00 -22.17 -5.65
N PRO A 42 -2.72 -21.84 -5.83
CA PRO A 42 -1.78 -21.59 -4.71
C PRO A 42 -2.30 -20.58 -3.69
N ASN A 43 -3.16 -19.67 -4.12
CA ASN A 43 -3.72 -18.59 -3.31
C ASN A 43 -4.74 -19.06 -2.25
N VAL A 44 -5.27 -20.27 -2.39
CA VAL A 44 -6.26 -20.81 -1.42
C VAL A 44 -5.63 -21.64 -0.30
N TYR A 45 -4.33 -21.93 -0.40
CA TYR A 45 -3.63 -22.67 0.64
C TYR A 45 -2.92 -21.74 1.62
N PRO A 46 -3.18 -21.91 2.91
CA PRO A 46 -2.45 -21.18 3.94
C PRO A 46 -0.93 -21.38 3.81
N ALA A 47 -0.19 -20.30 3.94
CA ALA A 47 1.27 -20.27 3.97
C ALA A 47 2.00 -20.68 2.68
N MET A 48 1.36 -21.15 1.60
CA MET A 48 2.07 -21.54 0.37
C MET A 48 2.87 -20.39 -0.23
N LEU A 49 2.25 -19.25 -0.43
CA LEU A 49 2.94 -18.08 -0.98
C LEU A 49 4.07 -17.60 -0.06
N TYR A 50 3.82 -17.60 1.24
CA TYR A 50 4.85 -17.27 2.21
C TYR A 50 6.04 -18.23 2.12
N ASN A 51 5.80 -19.53 2.19
CA ASN A 51 6.85 -20.54 2.20
C ASN A 51 7.72 -20.52 0.93
N SER A 52 7.09 -20.27 -0.21
CA SER A 52 7.77 -20.30 -1.51
C SER A 52 8.41 -18.97 -1.92
N MET A 53 7.82 -17.85 -1.55
CA MET A 53 8.20 -16.54 -2.07
C MET A 53 8.81 -15.62 -1.02
N ILE A 54 8.32 -15.65 0.21
CA ILE A 54 8.77 -14.74 1.27
C ILE A 54 9.83 -15.38 2.16
N ASN A 55 9.59 -16.60 2.63
CA ASN A 55 10.51 -17.29 3.53
C ASN A 55 11.95 -17.39 3.01
N PRO A 56 12.22 -17.66 1.72
CA PRO A 56 13.59 -17.66 1.21
C PRO A 56 14.30 -16.30 1.31
N LEU A 57 13.53 -15.20 1.35
CA LEU A 57 14.04 -13.84 1.41
C LEU A 57 14.36 -13.37 2.83
N THR A 58 13.88 -14.06 3.87
CA THR A 58 14.02 -13.61 5.27
C THR A 58 15.48 -13.51 5.75
N ARG A 59 16.41 -14.11 5.03
CA ARG A 59 17.85 -14.01 5.29
C ARG A 59 18.52 -12.79 4.65
N LEU A 60 17.83 -12.09 3.76
CA LEU A 60 18.34 -10.87 3.13
C LEU A 60 17.95 -9.66 4.01
N PRO A 61 18.91 -8.82 4.40
CA PRO A 61 18.57 -7.59 5.10
C PRO A 61 17.82 -6.65 4.16
N ILE A 62 16.67 -6.16 4.60
CA ILE A 62 15.86 -5.21 3.85
C ILE A 62 15.79 -3.88 4.60
N LYS A 63 15.74 -2.76 3.88
CA LYS A 63 15.57 -1.43 4.47
C LYS A 63 14.12 -1.17 4.88
N GLY A 64 13.18 -1.82 4.23
CA GLY A 64 11.74 -1.71 4.47
C GLY A 64 10.96 -2.49 3.42
N ALA A 65 9.64 -2.53 3.59
CA ALA A 65 8.72 -3.12 2.63
C ALA A 65 7.71 -2.08 2.14
N ILE A 66 7.34 -2.16 0.87
CA ILE A 66 6.21 -1.46 0.28
C ILE A 66 5.17 -2.50 -0.13
N TRP A 67 3.90 -2.20 0.15
CA TRP A 67 2.80 -3.14 -0.01
C TRP A 67 1.65 -2.52 -0.77
N TYR A 68 1.18 -3.18 -1.79
CA TYR A 68 0.00 -2.75 -2.55
C TYR A 68 -0.89 -3.96 -2.80
N GLN A 69 -1.89 -4.14 -1.97
CA GLN A 69 -2.81 -5.28 -2.02
C GLN A 69 -4.04 -4.98 -1.15
N GLY A 70 -5.14 -5.66 -1.40
CA GLY A 70 -6.31 -5.63 -0.55
C GLY A 70 -7.63 -5.84 -1.30
N GLU A 71 -7.64 -5.68 -2.61
CA GLU A 71 -8.83 -5.68 -3.46
C GLU A 71 -9.69 -6.92 -3.26
N ASN A 72 -9.07 -8.09 -3.27
CA ASN A 72 -9.77 -9.36 -3.06
C ASN A 72 -10.25 -9.59 -1.61
N ASN A 73 -9.81 -8.74 -0.68
CA ASN A 73 -10.23 -8.79 0.71
C ASN A 73 -11.42 -7.87 1.01
N ALA A 74 -11.86 -7.03 0.05
CA ALA A 74 -12.95 -6.09 0.27
C ALA A 74 -14.21 -6.78 0.84
N PRO A 75 -14.70 -7.92 0.32
CA PRO A 75 -15.85 -8.61 0.90
C PRO A 75 -15.62 -9.18 2.32
N ARG A 76 -14.39 -9.10 2.82
CA ARG A 76 -13.97 -9.56 4.15
C ARG A 76 -13.14 -8.51 4.86
N ALA A 77 -13.51 -7.25 4.70
CA ALA A 77 -12.81 -6.10 5.27
C ALA A 77 -12.67 -6.19 6.80
N TYR A 78 -13.66 -6.77 7.47
CA TYR A 78 -13.60 -6.98 8.91
C TYR A 78 -12.41 -7.86 9.32
N ASP A 79 -12.16 -8.96 8.62
CA ASP A 79 -11.03 -9.85 8.91
C ASP A 79 -9.69 -9.14 8.65
N TYR A 80 -9.64 -8.27 7.66
CA TYR A 80 -8.44 -7.53 7.28
C TYR A 80 -7.93 -6.62 8.40
N LYS A 81 -8.82 -6.11 9.27
CA LYS A 81 -8.46 -5.34 10.47
C LYS A 81 -7.47 -6.09 11.37
N THR A 82 -7.54 -7.41 11.38
CA THR A 82 -6.66 -8.28 12.16
C THR A 82 -5.53 -8.85 11.32
N LEU A 83 -5.85 -9.32 10.11
CA LEU A 83 -4.91 -10.03 9.26
C LEU A 83 -3.77 -9.14 8.74
N PHE A 84 -4.05 -7.89 8.40
CA PHE A 84 -3.03 -7.01 7.88
C PHE A 84 -1.98 -6.60 8.93
N PRO A 85 -2.37 -6.13 10.13
CA PRO A 85 -1.40 -5.95 11.21
C PRO A 85 -0.65 -7.23 11.60
N ALA A 86 -1.31 -8.38 11.56
CA ALA A 86 -0.67 -9.66 11.84
C ALA A 86 0.41 -10.02 10.81
N LEU A 87 0.16 -9.78 9.52
CA LEU A 87 1.15 -9.98 8.46
C LEU A 87 2.40 -9.12 8.69
N ILE A 88 2.23 -7.83 9.02
CA ILE A 88 3.35 -6.92 9.30
C ILE A 88 4.18 -7.42 10.50
N LYS A 89 3.51 -7.82 11.57
CA LYS A 89 4.17 -8.35 12.78
C LYS A 89 4.89 -9.66 12.49
N ASP A 90 4.27 -10.57 11.74
CA ASP A 90 4.89 -11.87 11.40
C ASP A 90 6.14 -11.66 10.55
N TRP A 91 6.08 -10.82 9.52
CA TRP A 91 7.26 -10.55 8.70
C TRP A 91 8.39 -9.94 9.53
N ARG A 92 8.12 -8.92 10.35
CA ARG A 92 9.12 -8.34 11.25
C ARG A 92 9.73 -9.37 12.19
N SER A 93 8.92 -10.25 12.75
CA SER A 93 9.38 -11.37 13.58
C SER A 93 10.33 -12.31 12.82
N ARG A 94 10.01 -12.60 11.54
CA ARG A 94 10.83 -13.47 10.70
C ARG A 94 12.17 -12.85 10.30
N TRP A 95 12.21 -11.54 10.09
CA TRP A 95 13.45 -10.81 9.85
C TRP A 95 14.22 -10.47 11.12
N GLY A 96 13.59 -10.52 12.29
CA GLY A 96 14.21 -10.26 13.58
C GLY A 96 14.38 -8.77 13.92
N TYR A 97 13.74 -7.87 13.18
CA TYR A 97 13.76 -6.42 13.45
C TYR A 97 12.54 -5.70 12.87
N ASP A 98 12.20 -4.54 13.46
CA ASP A 98 11.10 -3.70 13.04
C ASP A 98 11.49 -2.81 11.86
N PHE A 99 11.50 -3.35 10.66
CA PHE A 99 11.70 -2.56 9.46
C PHE A 99 10.46 -1.70 9.12
N PRO A 100 10.62 -0.56 8.43
CA PRO A 100 9.52 0.26 7.93
C PRO A 100 8.62 -0.52 6.98
N PHE A 101 7.29 -0.39 7.18
CA PHE A 101 6.30 -1.03 6.34
C PHE A 101 5.31 0.02 5.84
N TYR A 102 5.37 0.34 4.55
CA TYR A 102 4.52 1.33 3.92
C TYR A 102 3.59 0.68 2.92
N TRP A 103 2.34 1.12 2.90
CA TRP A 103 1.37 0.55 1.97
C TRP A 103 0.59 1.61 1.22
N VAL A 104 -0.02 1.16 0.15
CA VAL A 104 -0.97 1.92 -0.64
C VAL A 104 -2.37 1.60 -0.14
N GLN A 105 -3.12 2.61 0.27
CA GLN A 105 -4.55 2.46 0.52
C GLN A 105 -5.26 2.23 -0.81
N LEU A 106 -6.32 1.41 -0.84
CA LEU A 106 -7.04 1.15 -2.07
C LEU A 106 -7.53 2.44 -2.73
N ALA A 107 -7.32 2.53 -4.04
CA ALA A 107 -7.81 3.63 -4.86
C ALA A 107 -9.35 3.67 -4.89
N ASN A 108 -9.92 4.74 -5.40
CA ASN A 108 -11.32 4.75 -5.77
C ASN A 108 -11.58 3.73 -6.90
N TYR A 109 -12.69 3.05 -6.80
CA TYR A 109 -13.17 2.05 -7.74
C TYR A 109 -14.69 1.94 -7.63
N MET A 110 -15.38 1.63 -8.71
CA MET A 110 -16.84 1.65 -8.89
C MET A 110 -17.40 3.09 -8.96
N ALA A 111 -18.63 3.20 -9.43
CA ALA A 111 -19.32 4.47 -9.55
C ALA A 111 -19.56 5.11 -8.18
N LYS A 112 -19.54 6.44 -8.13
CA LYS A 112 -19.94 7.20 -6.94
C LYS A 112 -21.45 7.06 -6.75
N ASP A 113 -21.86 6.82 -5.53
CA ASP A 113 -23.25 6.86 -5.12
C ASP A 113 -23.65 8.28 -4.68
N ASP A 114 -24.85 8.69 -5.03
CA ASP A 114 -25.38 10.01 -4.67
C ASP A 114 -25.83 10.07 -3.19
N THR A 115 -25.99 8.91 -2.56
CA THR A 115 -26.38 8.79 -1.17
C THR A 115 -25.39 7.92 -0.40
N PRO A 116 -25.09 8.25 0.87
CA PRO A 116 -24.24 7.40 1.69
C PRO A 116 -24.82 5.99 1.83
N GLN A 117 -24.04 4.97 1.55
CA GLN A 117 -24.40 3.56 1.74
C GLN A 117 -23.21 2.75 2.23
N GLU A 118 -23.48 1.52 2.67
CA GLU A 118 -22.44 0.58 3.07
C GLU A 118 -21.56 0.24 1.87
N SER A 119 -20.25 0.14 2.11
CA SER A 119 -19.27 -0.13 1.07
C SER A 119 -18.11 -0.96 1.61
N ASP A 120 -18.01 -2.19 1.16
CA ASP A 120 -16.88 -3.08 1.45
C ASP A 120 -15.53 -2.42 1.14
N TRP A 121 -15.50 -1.59 0.09
CA TRP A 121 -14.31 -0.88 -0.34
C TRP A 121 -13.89 0.19 0.66
N ALA A 122 -14.85 0.93 1.20
CA ALA A 122 -14.60 1.93 2.23
C ALA A 122 -14.18 1.26 3.56
N GLU A 123 -14.83 0.16 3.92
CA GLU A 123 -14.47 -0.62 5.11
C GLU A 123 -13.05 -1.16 5.01
N LEU A 124 -12.65 -1.65 3.84
CA LEU A 124 -11.28 -2.14 3.66
C LEU A 124 -10.26 -1.00 3.76
N ARG A 125 -10.53 0.18 3.21
CA ARG A 125 -9.67 1.36 3.40
C ARG A 125 -9.53 1.73 4.87
N GLN A 126 -10.63 1.66 5.64
CA GLN A 126 -10.58 1.85 7.08
C GLN A 126 -9.71 0.77 7.76
N ALA A 127 -9.90 -0.49 7.40
CA ALA A 127 -9.11 -1.59 7.94
C ALA A 127 -7.59 -1.42 7.66
N GLN A 128 -7.24 -0.94 6.47
CA GLN A 128 -5.86 -0.58 6.13
C GLN A 128 -5.33 0.53 7.04
N SER A 129 -6.13 1.58 7.27
CA SER A 129 -5.71 2.73 8.09
C SER A 129 -5.50 2.38 9.56
N LEU A 130 -6.21 1.40 10.10
CA LEU A 130 -6.00 0.93 11.48
C LEU A 130 -4.60 0.35 11.71
N ALA A 131 -3.95 -0.15 10.67
CA ALA A 131 -2.57 -0.63 10.79
C ALA A 131 -1.53 0.48 11.04
N LEU A 132 -1.92 1.77 10.92
CA LEU A 132 -1.06 2.91 11.29
C LEU A 132 -0.76 2.98 12.79
N GLU A 133 -1.49 2.25 13.63
CA GLU A 133 -1.18 2.10 15.06
C GLU A 133 0.16 1.36 15.29
N LEU A 134 0.62 0.59 14.32
CA LEU A 134 1.91 -0.08 14.43
C LEU A 134 3.07 0.91 14.20
N PRO A 135 4.17 0.76 14.96
CA PRO A 135 5.33 1.63 14.77
C PRO A 135 5.95 1.45 13.37
N ARG A 136 6.60 2.50 12.89
CA ARG A 136 7.32 2.54 11.61
C ARG A 136 6.47 2.09 10.42
N THR A 137 5.21 2.53 10.39
CA THR A 137 4.27 2.31 9.31
C THR A 137 3.91 3.60 8.61
N GLY A 138 3.37 3.51 7.40
CA GLY A 138 2.88 4.68 6.67
C GLY A 138 1.98 4.26 5.51
N GLN A 139 1.03 5.14 5.18
CA GLN A 139 0.01 4.89 4.18
C GLN A 139 0.02 5.95 3.09
N ALA A 140 0.15 5.53 1.85
CA ALA A 140 -0.07 6.37 0.68
C ALA A 140 -1.55 6.31 0.30
N VAL A 141 -2.27 7.40 0.52
CA VAL A 141 -3.67 7.55 0.10
C VAL A 141 -3.70 7.87 -1.39
N ILE A 142 -4.54 7.16 -2.16
CA ILE A 142 -4.61 7.28 -3.62
C ILE A 142 -6.05 7.31 -4.14
N THR A 143 -6.99 7.79 -3.35
CA THR A 143 -8.41 7.86 -3.74
C THR A 143 -8.69 8.82 -4.90
N ASP A 144 -7.77 9.67 -5.25
CA ASP A 144 -7.78 10.60 -6.37
C ASP A 144 -7.11 10.07 -7.66
N ILE A 145 -6.52 8.88 -7.61
CA ILE A 145 -5.72 8.31 -8.72
C ILE A 145 -6.46 7.18 -9.43
N GLY A 146 -7.47 6.58 -8.79
CA GLY A 146 -8.20 5.45 -9.34
C GLY A 146 -9.11 5.78 -10.51
N ASP A 147 -9.78 4.76 -11.00
CA ASP A 147 -10.77 4.85 -12.07
C ASP A 147 -12.00 4.02 -11.66
N ALA A 148 -13.18 4.60 -11.79
CA ALA A 148 -14.44 3.92 -11.46
C ALA A 148 -14.65 2.62 -12.25
N ASN A 149 -14.10 2.54 -13.45
CA ASN A 149 -14.29 1.42 -14.38
C ASN A 149 -13.10 0.46 -14.45
N ASP A 150 -11.98 0.79 -13.80
CA ASP A 150 -10.77 -0.04 -13.82
C ASP A 150 -10.18 -0.15 -12.41
N ILE A 151 -10.21 -1.37 -11.86
CA ILE A 151 -9.62 -1.68 -10.55
C ILE A 151 -8.10 -1.46 -10.51
N HIS A 152 -7.45 -1.33 -11.68
CA HIS A 152 -6.00 -1.16 -11.81
C HIS A 152 -5.63 0.28 -12.20
N PRO A 153 -5.41 1.18 -11.23
CA PRO A 153 -5.01 2.55 -11.51
C PRO A 153 -3.77 2.61 -12.42
N ARG A 154 -3.83 3.36 -13.50
CA ARG A 154 -2.73 3.44 -14.47
C ARG A 154 -1.60 4.36 -14.00
N ASN A 155 -1.91 5.35 -13.19
CA ASN A 155 -0.94 6.32 -12.66
C ASN A 155 -0.13 5.71 -11.50
N LYS A 156 0.82 4.83 -11.83
CA LYS A 156 1.73 4.23 -10.83
C LYS A 156 2.86 5.18 -10.41
N GLN A 157 3.10 6.24 -11.18
CA GLN A 157 4.12 7.23 -10.88
C GLN A 157 3.78 7.99 -9.59
N ASP A 158 2.56 8.50 -9.46
CA ASP A 158 2.14 9.22 -8.25
C ASP A 158 2.00 8.28 -7.06
N VAL A 159 1.59 7.03 -7.27
CA VAL A 159 1.61 6.00 -6.22
C VAL A 159 3.03 5.84 -5.66
N GLY A 160 4.01 5.66 -6.55
CA GLY A 160 5.42 5.54 -6.17
C GLY A 160 5.97 6.80 -5.50
N LEU A 161 5.58 7.98 -6.00
CA LEU A 161 5.97 9.27 -5.42
C LEU A 161 5.47 9.41 -3.98
N ARG A 162 4.20 9.09 -3.71
CA ARG A 162 3.62 9.18 -2.35
C ARG A 162 4.30 8.22 -1.38
N LEU A 163 4.59 6.99 -1.79
CA LEU A 163 5.38 6.05 -0.99
C LEU A 163 6.81 6.57 -0.74
N ALA A 164 7.44 7.14 -1.76
CA ALA A 164 8.79 7.71 -1.65
C ALA A 164 8.82 8.91 -0.68
N LEU A 165 7.83 9.79 -0.71
CA LEU A 165 7.74 10.92 0.22
C LEU A 165 7.66 10.45 1.68
N ILE A 166 6.87 9.40 1.96
CA ILE A 166 6.80 8.80 3.29
C ILE A 166 8.18 8.28 3.71
N ALA A 167 8.85 7.54 2.84
CA ALA A 167 10.17 6.99 3.14
C ALA A 167 11.21 8.10 3.36
N LEU A 168 11.25 9.10 2.49
CA LEU A 168 12.17 10.23 2.60
C LEU A 168 12.00 11.00 3.90
N ASN A 169 10.76 11.27 4.31
CA ASN A 169 10.48 11.95 5.56
C ASN A 169 10.88 11.08 6.75
N ARG A 170 10.42 9.83 6.83
CA ARG A 170 10.49 9.01 8.04
C ARG A 170 11.80 8.24 8.22
N GLU A 171 12.51 7.91 7.13
CA GLU A 171 13.70 7.03 7.17
C GLU A 171 14.98 7.68 6.63
N TYR A 172 14.85 8.75 5.86
CA TYR A 172 16.01 9.39 5.21
C TYR A 172 16.25 10.83 5.67
N GLY A 173 15.67 11.23 6.82
CA GLY A 173 15.95 12.51 7.48
C GLY A 173 15.50 13.75 6.70
N ARG A 174 14.48 13.61 5.86
CA ARG A 174 13.87 14.73 5.13
C ARG A 174 12.62 15.24 5.85
N ASP A 175 12.76 15.59 7.13
CA ASP A 175 11.65 15.89 8.04
C ASP A 175 10.78 17.09 7.59
N SER A 176 11.33 17.99 6.77
CA SER A 176 10.57 19.11 6.19
C SER A 176 9.65 18.72 5.03
N LEU A 177 9.79 17.51 4.48
CA LEU A 177 8.89 17.04 3.42
C LEU A 177 7.53 16.67 4.01
N ILE A 178 6.47 17.20 3.42
CA ILE A 178 5.11 16.77 3.75
C ILE A 178 4.86 15.43 3.04
N CYS A 179 4.59 14.40 3.82
CA CYS A 179 4.46 13.02 3.34
C CYS A 179 3.04 12.46 3.46
N SER A 180 2.09 13.25 3.94
CA SER A 180 0.66 12.87 4.01
C SER A 180 -0.22 14.04 3.58
N GLY A 181 -1.41 13.75 3.10
CA GLY A 181 -2.48 14.74 2.95
C GLY A 181 -3.08 15.15 4.29
N PRO A 182 -4.19 15.90 4.29
CA PRO A 182 -4.90 16.30 5.50
C PRO A 182 -5.23 15.10 6.38
N THR A 183 -4.90 15.21 7.65
CA THR A 183 -5.17 14.17 8.64
C THR A 183 -6.07 14.76 9.72
N PHE A 184 -7.17 14.07 10.05
CA PHE A 184 -8.06 14.50 11.13
C PHE A 184 -7.27 14.69 12.42
N SER A 185 -7.39 15.88 13.04
CA SER A 185 -6.72 16.21 14.29
C SER A 185 -7.69 16.50 15.44
N GLY A 186 -8.95 16.84 15.15
CA GLY A 186 -9.92 17.07 16.18
C GLY A 186 -11.28 17.52 15.66
N MET A 187 -12.25 17.51 16.56
CA MET A 187 -13.61 17.98 16.31
C MET A 187 -14.16 18.65 17.55
N GLU A 188 -14.85 19.76 17.36
CA GLU A 188 -15.61 20.43 18.41
C GLU A 188 -17.02 20.81 17.95
N ILE A 189 -17.95 20.87 18.88
CA ILE A 189 -19.32 21.31 18.61
C ILE A 189 -19.48 22.75 19.12
N VAL A 190 -19.73 23.68 18.21
CA VAL A 190 -19.92 25.10 18.49
C VAL A 190 -21.34 25.51 18.12
N GLY A 191 -22.21 25.56 19.12
CA GLY A 191 -23.64 25.83 18.91
C GLY A 191 -24.31 24.72 18.10
N ASN A 192 -24.76 25.04 16.87
CA ASN A 192 -25.38 24.09 15.95
C ASN A 192 -24.44 23.64 14.80
N ARG A 193 -23.13 23.88 14.97
CA ARG A 193 -22.13 23.53 13.95
C ARG A 193 -21.10 22.57 14.53
N VAL A 194 -20.58 21.71 13.67
CA VAL A 194 -19.43 20.89 13.96
C VAL A 194 -18.22 21.50 13.25
N VAL A 195 -17.17 21.80 14.00
CA VAL A 195 -15.89 22.30 13.48
C VAL A 195 -14.92 21.12 13.49
N VAL A 196 -14.45 20.73 12.33
CA VAL A 196 -13.48 19.64 12.15
C VAL A 196 -12.13 20.23 11.80
N SER A 197 -11.10 19.84 12.54
CA SER A 197 -9.72 20.30 12.34
C SER A 197 -8.88 19.22 11.70
N PHE A 198 -7.98 19.64 10.80
CA PHE A 198 -7.07 18.76 10.11
C PHE A 198 -5.63 19.28 10.19
N ASP A 199 -4.69 18.39 10.43
CA ASP A 199 -3.27 18.64 10.23
C ASP A 199 -2.92 18.55 8.74
N HIS A 200 -1.88 19.24 8.30
CA HIS A 200 -1.40 19.29 6.92
C HIS A 200 -2.44 19.77 5.87
N ALA A 201 -3.48 20.48 6.29
CA ALA A 201 -4.53 20.99 5.40
C ALA A 201 -4.03 22.04 4.39
N ALA A 202 -2.94 22.76 4.70
CA ALA A 202 -2.38 23.79 3.81
C ALA A 202 -1.95 23.24 2.43
N VAL A 203 -1.58 21.96 2.32
CA VAL A 203 -1.19 21.32 1.06
C VAL A 203 -2.42 20.98 0.20
N SER A 204 -3.54 20.67 0.83
CA SER A 204 -4.78 20.32 0.14
C SER A 204 -5.40 21.54 -0.58
N TYR A 205 -5.25 22.72 0.00
CA TYR A 205 -5.81 23.96 -0.57
C TYR A 205 -5.22 24.36 -1.92
N THR A 206 -4.02 23.93 -2.25
CA THR A 206 -3.38 24.25 -3.53
C THR A 206 -3.85 23.36 -4.70
N HIS A 207 -4.54 22.27 -4.41
CA HIS A 207 -4.94 21.26 -5.41
C HIS A 207 -6.45 21.04 -5.51
N LEU A 208 -7.23 21.46 -4.53
CA LEU A 208 -8.69 21.47 -4.61
C LEU A 208 -9.15 22.77 -5.27
N ARG A 209 -9.80 22.68 -6.41
CA ARG A 209 -10.49 23.82 -6.99
C ARG A 209 -11.62 24.23 -6.04
N ALA A 210 -11.78 25.54 -5.83
CA ALA A 210 -12.76 26.14 -4.92
C ALA A 210 -14.25 25.77 -5.15
N HIS A 211 -14.55 24.94 -6.15
CA HIS A 211 -15.90 24.48 -6.49
C HIS A 211 -16.32 23.17 -5.81
N GLU A 212 -15.39 22.44 -5.19
CA GLU A 212 -15.71 21.12 -4.61
C GLU A 212 -15.99 21.19 -3.10
N THR A 213 -15.78 22.32 -2.45
CA THR A 213 -15.90 22.46 -0.99
C THR A 213 -17.27 22.92 -0.50
N SER A 214 -18.19 23.31 -1.38
CA SER A 214 -19.50 23.89 -0.98
C SER A 214 -20.73 23.08 -1.38
N GLN A 215 -20.59 21.96 -2.08
CA GLN A 215 -21.72 21.15 -2.54
C GLN A 215 -21.73 19.69 -2.07
N ASP A 216 -20.68 19.23 -1.37
CA ASP A 216 -20.53 17.82 -0.95
C ASP A 216 -20.49 17.64 0.58
N LEU A 217 -21.10 18.55 1.34
CA LEU A 217 -21.36 18.40 2.78
C LEU A 217 -22.85 18.39 3.05
#